data_298386a786b2ec0cdba4f187f80aaf9e
#
_entry.id   298386a786b2ec0cdba4f187f80aaf9e
#
_cell.length_a   1.000
_cell.length_b   1.000
_cell.length_c   1.000
_cell.angle_alpha   90.00
_cell.angle_beta   90.00
_cell.angle_gamma   90.00
#
_symmetry.space_group_name_H-M   'P 1'
#
loop_
_entity.id
_entity.type
_entity.pdbx_description
1 polymer ?
#
loop_
_entity_poly.entity_id
_entity_poly.type
_entity_poly.pdbx_seq_one_letter_code
_entity_poly.pdbx_strand_id
1 'polypeptide(L)'
;MRTYVCIPTLNAGELWKQLFASLKAQTVQPSEVIVLDSSSDDGTAELAAQDGCRVVSVSRAEFRHGGTRQRGAELAEDADVVIFLTQDSILADANALSQLVAAFQDESIGAAYGRQLPRLSAHPIEAHARLFNYPLVSNIRSKESATGMGFKAIFFSNSFGAYRKVALEQAGGFPRESNFGEDTVVAARLLQIG
;
A
#
# COMPACT_ATOMS: atom_id res chain seq x y z
N MET A 1 -17.07 -6.17 -3.29
CA MET A 1 -16.01 -5.13 -3.32
C MET A 1 -14.86 -5.65 -4.17
N ARG A 2 -14.55 -4.97 -5.27
CA ARG A 2 -13.39 -5.28 -6.12
C ARG A 2 -12.15 -4.65 -5.56
N THR A 3 -11.14 -5.47 -5.29
CA THR A 3 -9.87 -5.02 -4.72
C THR A 3 -8.73 -5.30 -5.69
N TYR A 4 -7.88 -4.32 -5.88
CA TYR A 4 -6.67 -4.42 -6.70
C TYR A 4 -5.46 -4.22 -5.80
N VAL A 5 -4.41 -5.01 -6.02
CA VAL A 5 -3.13 -4.85 -5.32
C VAL A 5 -2.11 -4.31 -6.31
N CYS A 6 -1.50 -3.18 -5.98
CA CYS A 6 -0.47 -2.51 -6.78
C CYS A 6 0.89 -2.61 -6.06
N ILE A 7 1.90 -3.14 -6.74
CA ILE A 7 3.23 -3.41 -6.18
C ILE A 7 4.30 -2.77 -7.08
N PRO A 8 4.88 -1.63 -6.69
CA PRO A 8 6.08 -1.12 -7.33
C PRO A 8 7.27 -2.06 -7.06
N THR A 9 8.02 -2.42 -8.09
CA THR A 9 9.18 -3.32 -7.99
C THR A 9 10.42 -2.75 -8.68
N LEU A 10 11.58 -3.10 -8.12
CA LEU A 10 12.89 -2.96 -8.73
C LEU A 10 13.82 -4.01 -8.13
N ASN A 11 14.22 -5.00 -8.93
CA ASN A 11 15.16 -6.05 -8.54
C ASN A 11 14.73 -6.71 -7.20
N ALA A 12 13.49 -7.21 -7.15
CA ALA A 12 12.91 -7.78 -5.94
C ALA A 12 13.42 -9.20 -5.64
N GLY A 13 13.82 -9.96 -6.68
CA GLY A 13 14.44 -11.27 -6.54
C GLY A 13 13.70 -12.20 -5.58
N GLU A 14 14.40 -12.64 -4.52
CA GLU A 14 13.83 -13.55 -3.51
C GLU A 14 12.72 -12.89 -2.66
N LEU A 15 12.74 -11.55 -2.50
CA LEU A 15 11.66 -10.83 -1.80
C LEU A 15 10.34 -10.95 -2.54
N TRP A 16 10.36 -10.95 -3.89
CA TRP A 16 9.17 -11.20 -4.69
C TRP A 16 8.51 -12.52 -4.33
N LYS A 17 9.28 -13.61 -4.26
CA LYS A 17 8.74 -14.93 -3.95
C LYS A 17 8.08 -14.98 -2.56
N GLN A 18 8.71 -14.35 -1.56
CA GLN A 18 8.19 -14.29 -0.20
C GLN A 18 6.89 -13.46 -0.13
N LEU A 19 6.89 -12.28 -0.73
CA LEU A 19 5.71 -11.43 -0.82
C LEU A 19 4.56 -12.18 -1.51
N PHE A 20 4.81 -12.73 -2.70
CA PHE A 20 3.77 -13.35 -3.50
C PHE A 20 3.23 -14.62 -2.85
N ALA A 21 4.07 -15.43 -2.21
CA ALA A 21 3.62 -16.57 -1.42
C ALA A 21 2.71 -16.15 -0.26
N SER A 22 3.04 -15.06 0.43
CA SER A 22 2.21 -14.52 1.51
C SER A 22 0.87 -13.96 0.99
N LEU A 23 0.86 -13.39 -0.23
CA LEU A 23 -0.35 -12.88 -0.88
C LEU A 23 -1.25 -14.05 -1.34
N LYS A 24 -0.69 -15.09 -1.94
CA LYS A 24 -1.44 -16.30 -2.33
C LYS A 24 -2.07 -17.03 -1.15
N ALA A 25 -1.46 -16.95 0.02
CA ALA A 25 -1.96 -17.58 1.25
C ALA A 25 -3.13 -16.82 1.89
N GLN A 26 -3.55 -15.66 1.36
CA GLN A 26 -4.64 -14.89 1.93
C GLN A 26 -6.01 -15.57 1.72
N THR A 27 -6.88 -15.46 2.72
CA THR A 27 -8.26 -15.99 2.68
C THR A 27 -9.15 -15.24 1.70
N VAL A 28 -8.83 -13.98 1.43
CA VAL A 28 -9.47 -13.15 0.39
C VAL A 28 -8.42 -12.82 -0.65
N GLN A 29 -8.72 -13.13 -1.92
CA GLN A 29 -7.84 -12.84 -3.03
C GLN A 29 -8.22 -11.50 -3.70
N PRO A 30 -7.25 -10.68 -4.12
CA PRO A 30 -7.54 -9.51 -4.93
C PRO A 30 -8.09 -9.91 -6.30
N SER A 31 -8.89 -9.04 -6.90
CA SER A 31 -9.39 -9.23 -8.26
C SER A 31 -8.27 -9.22 -9.30
N GLU A 32 -7.25 -8.40 -9.07
CA GLU A 32 -6.05 -8.33 -9.90
C GLU A 32 -4.84 -7.88 -9.05
N VAL A 33 -3.65 -8.36 -9.44
CA VAL A 33 -2.36 -7.86 -8.92
C VAL A 33 -1.63 -7.15 -10.06
N ILE A 34 -1.36 -5.86 -9.88
CA ILE A 34 -0.65 -5.02 -10.83
C ILE A 34 0.77 -4.77 -10.29
N VAL A 35 1.76 -5.21 -11.04
CA VAL A 35 3.18 -4.98 -10.73
C VAL A 35 3.69 -3.85 -11.63
N LEU A 36 4.19 -2.78 -10.99
CA LEU A 36 4.79 -1.65 -11.68
C LEU A 36 6.32 -1.79 -11.61
N ASP A 37 6.85 -2.49 -12.59
CA ASP A 37 8.26 -2.86 -12.61
C ASP A 37 9.16 -1.75 -13.16
N SER A 38 10.12 -1.29 -12.36
CA SER A 38 11.02 -0.19 -12.68
C SER A 38 12.26 -0.64 -13.46
N SER A 39 12.06 -1.45 -14.50
CA SER A 39 13.11 -2.02 -15.36
C SER A 39 14.06 -2.92 -14.57
N SER A 40 13.52 -3.92 -13.89
CA SER A 40 14.32 -4.96 -13.22
C SER A 40 15.16 -5.75 -14.22
N ASP A 41 16.34 -6.15 -13.80
CA ASP A 41 17.30 -6.94 -14.60
C ASP A 41 17.63 -8.30 -13.95
N ASP A 42 16.90 -8.66 -12.88
CA ASP A 42 17.08 -9.89 -12.10
C ASP A 42 15.98 -10.96 -12.34
N GLY A 43 15.11 -10.74 -13.34
CA GLY A 43 14.01 -11.66 -13.64
C GLY A 43 12.73 -11.42 -12.81
N THR A 44 12.66 -10.34 -12.01
CA THR A 44 11.48 -10.01 -11.19
C THR A 44 10.22 -9.86 -12.04
N ALA A 45 10.29 -9.16 -13.18
CA ALA A 45 9.15 -8.92 -14.06
C ALA A 45 8.60 -10.22 -14.66
N GLU A 46 9.50 -11.10 -15.11
CA GLU A 46 9.16 -12.42 -15.67
C GLU A 46 8.52 -13.33 -14.62
N LEU A 47 9.06 -13.34 -13.39
CA LEU A 47 8.48 -14.10 -12.28
C LEU A 47 7.07 -13.60 -11.95
N ALA A 48 6.87 -12.29 -11.87
CA ALA A 48 5.56 -11.70 -11.60
C ALA A 48 4.54 -12.07 -12.68
N ALA A 49 4.94 -12.04 -13.95
CA ALA A 49 4.07 -12.45 -15.06
C ALA A 49 3.71 -13.95 -15.01
N GLN A 50 4.67 -14.83 -14.68
CA GLN A 50 4.44 -16.27 -14.49
C GLN A 50 3.50 -16.54 -13.31
N ASP A 51 3.54 -15.72 -12.29
CA ASP A 51 2.65 -15.77 -11.13
C ASP A 51 1.22 -15.24 -11.44
N GLY A 52 0.96 -14.78 -12.66
CA GLY A 52 -0.35 -14.33 -13.13
C GLY A 52 -0.62 -12.85 -12.84
N CYS A 53 0.40 -12.06 -12.49
CA CYS A 53 0.26 -10.63 -12.29
C CYS A 53 0.23 -9.86 -13.63
N ARG A 54 -0.51 -8.75 -13.66
CA ARG A 54 -0.39 -7.76 -14.74
C ARG A 54 0.87 -6.93 -14.53
N VAL A 55 1.89 -7.14 -15.35
CA VAL A 55 3.15 -6.40 -15.25
C VAL A 55 3.12 -5.18 -16.17
N VAL A 56 3.45 -4.03 -15.61
CA VAL A 56 3.53 -2.74 -16.32
C VAL A 56 4.92 -2.16 -16.11
N SER A 57 5.63 -1.92 -17.21
CA SER A 57 6.97 -1.36 -17.15
C SER A 57 6.93 0.15 -16.86
N VAL A 58 7.82 0.57 -15.98
CA VAL A 58 8.13 1.98 -15.66
C VAL A 58 9.62 2.17 -15.90
N SER A 59 10.02 3.18 -16.67
CA SER A 59 11.46 3.41 -16.83
C SER A 59 12.08 3.91 -15.51
N ARG A 60 13.33 3.53 -15.23
CA ARG A 60 14.05 4.00 -14.03
C ARG A 60 14.13 5.53 -13.96
N ALA A 61 14.23 6.19 -15.09
CA ALA A 61 14.29 7.66 -15.18
C ALA A 61 12.96 8.33 -14.79
N GLU A 62 11.84 7.68 -15.09
CA GLU A 62 10.48 8.17 -14.80
C GLU A 62 9.97 7.75 -13.42
N PHE A 63 10.66 6.82 -12.77
CA PHE A 63 10.22 6.34 -11.45
C PHE A 63 10.15 7.49 -10.45
N ARG A 64 8.98 7.66 -9.86
CA ARG A 64 8.69 8.49 -8.69
C ARG A 64 7.72 7.72 -7.81
N HIS A 65 7.94 7.71 -6.50
CA HIS A 65 7.06 6.97 -5.59
C HIS A 65 5.59 7.37 -5.76
N GLY A 66 5.31 8.68 -5.81
CA GLY A 66 3.96 9.18 -6.03
C GLY A 66 3.44 8.91 -7.43
N GLY A 67 4.23 9.19 -8.47
CA GLY A 67 3.83 8.98 -9.87
C GLY A 67 3.56 7.52 -10.20
N THR A 68 4.39 6.61 -9.71
CA THR A 68 4.22 5.16 -9.93
C THR A 68 2.96 4.64 -9.23
N ARG A 69 2.70 5.06 -7.97
CA ARG A 69 1.47 4.68 -7.27
C ARG A 69 0.23 5.29 -7.92
N GLN A 70 0.31 6.53 -8.38
CA GLN A 70 -0.78 7.16 -9.12
C GLN A 70 -1.12 6.36 -10.38
N ARG A 71 -0.11 5.95 -11.15
CA ARG A 71 -0.30 5.08 -12.32
C ARG A 71 -0.94 3.75 -11.95
N GLY A 72 -0.54 3.12 -10.84
CA GLY A 72 -1.16 1.90 -10.33
C GLY A 72 -2.64 2.10 -9.99
N ALA A 73 -2.97 3.20 -9.32
CA ALA A 73 -4.35 3.55 -9.02
C ALA A 73 -5.19 3.79 -10.28
N GLU A 74 -4.62 4.40 -11.32
CA GLU A 74 -5.30 4.64 -12.61
C GLU A 74 -5.54 3.34 -13.38
N LEU A 75 -4.59 2.41 -13.36
CA LEU A 75 -4.72 1.10 -14.01
C LEU A 75 -5.77 0.19 -13.35
N ALA A 76 -6.09 0.43 -12.09
CA ALA A 76 -7.15 -0.22 -11.33
C ALA A 76 -8.50 0.49 -11.58
N GLU A 77 -8.96 0.53 -12.84
CA GLU A 77 -10.05 1.41 -13.31
C GLU A 77 -11.38 1.12 -12.60
N ASP A 78 -11.73 -0.14 -12.41
CA ASP A 78 -13.01 -0.58 -11.83
C ASP A 78 -12.87 -1.08 -10.38
N ALA A 79 -11.78 -0.71 -9.70
CA ALA A 79 -11.58 -1.04 -8.30
C ALA A 79 -12.48 -0.22 -7.38
N ASP A 80 -13.07 -0.87 -6.39
CA ASP A 80 -13.67 -0.19 -5.24
C ASP A 80 -12.57 0.27 -4.27
N VAL A 81 -11.54 -0.59 -4.09
CA VAL A 81 -10.40 -0.36 -3.21
C VAL A 81 -9.10 -0.73 -3.90
N VAL A 82 -8.13 0.18 -3.88
CA VAL A 82 -6.76 -0.06 -4.35
C VAL A 82 -5.83 -0.21 -3.15
N ILE A 83 -5.09 -1.32 -3.13
CA ILE A 83 -4.16 -1.69 -2.06
C ILE A 83 -2.75 -1.56 -2.59
N PHE A 84 -1.88 -0.92 -1.83
CA PHE A 84 -0.46 -0.82 -2.14
C PHE A 84 0.36 -1.68 -1.19
N LEU A 85 1.30 -2.41 -1.75
CA LEU A 85 2.36 -3.13 -1.04
C LEU A 85 3.71 -2.66 -1.55
N THR A 86 4.73 -2.66 -0.70
CA THR A 86 6.12 -2.58 -1.15
C THR A 86 6.66 -3.98 -1.42
N GLN A 87 7.64 -4.12 -2.30
CA GLN A 87 8.20 -5.41 -2.71
C GLN A 87 8.80 -6.25 -1.58
N ASP A 88 9.05 -5.65 -0.43
CA ASP A 88 9.60 -6.28 0.78
C ASP A 88 8.54 -6.55 1.86
N SER A 89 7.27 -6.29 1.57
CA SER A 89 6.15 -6.57 2.48
C SER A 89 5.84 -8.06 2.50
N ILE A 90 5.74 -8.63 3.70
CA ILE A 90 5.28 -10.01 3.89
C ILE A 90 4.03 -9.93 4.77
N LEU A 91 2.89 -10.41 4.26
CA LEU A 91 1.65 -10.43 5.02
C LEU A 91 1.78 -11.41 6.18
N ALA A 92 1.49 -10.95 7.40
CA ALA A 92 1.84 -11.64 8.63
C ALA A 92 1.04 -12.94 8.85
N ASP A 93 -0.20 -12.97 8.37
CA ASP A 93 -1.09 -14.13 8.45
C ASP A 93 -2.07 -14.17 7.26
N ALA A 94 -2.84 -15.23 7.15
CA ALA A 94 -3.77 -15.46 6.06
C ALA A 94 -4.98 -14.49 6.04
N ASN A 95 -5.21 -13.71 7.09
CA ASN A 95 -6.33 -12.79 7.20
C ASN A 95 -5.93 -11.32 7.09
N ALA A 96 -4.64 -11.01 6.91
CA ALA A 96 -4.16 -9.64 6.86
C ALA A 96 -4.90 -8.80 5.81
N LEU A 97 -5.09 -9.35 4.60
CA LEU A 97 -5.79 -8.64 3.52
C LEU A 97 -7.29 -8.48 3.82
N SER A 98 -7.95 -9.52 4.30
CA SER A 98 -9.38 -9.47 4.66
C SER A 98 -9.65 -8.48 5.78
N GLN A 99 -8.78 -8.38 6.79
CA GLN A 99 -8.87 -7.40 7.87
C GLN A 99 -8.72 -5.97 7.36
N LEU A 100 -7.77 -5.73 6.45
CA LEU A 100 -7.58 -4.41 5.85
C LEU A 100 -8.81 -3.99 5.03
N VAL A 101 -9.32 -4.89 4.20
CA VAL A 101 -10.49 -4.65 3.34
C VAL A 101 -11.77 -4.47 4.15
N ALA A 102 -11.91 -5.14 5.30
CA ALA A 102 -13.07 -5.01 6.17
C ALA A 102 -13.28 -3.57 6.69
N ALA A 103 -12.22 -2.77 6.80
CA ALA A 103 -12.35 -1.35 7.18
C ALA A 103 -13.26 -0.58 6.21
N PHE A 104 -13.31 -0.94 4.94
CA PHE A 104 -14.10 -0.26 3.90
C PHE A 104 -15.57 -0.69 3.85
N GLN A 105 -16.03 -1.55 4.75
CA GLN A 105 -17.47 -1.77 5.00
C GLN A 105 -18.13 -0.53 5.60
N ASP A 106 -17.37 0.27 6.32
CA ASP A 106 -17.75 1.62 6.72
C ASP A 106 -17.50 2.58 5.55
N GLU A 107 -18.57 3.18 5.02
CA GLU A 107 -18.50 4.08 3.86
C GLU A 107 -17.75 5.38 4.16
N SER A 108 -17.61 5.76 5.42
CA SER A 108 -16.84 6.94 5.85
C SER A 108 -15.33 6.73 5.77
N ILE A 109 -14.85 5.50 5.64
CA ILE A 109 -13.42 5.21 5.57
C ILE A 109 -12.90 5.43 4.15
N GLY A 110 -12.10 6.48 3.97
CA GLY A 110 -11.42 6.80 2.71
C GLY A 110 -10.11 6.05 2.50
N ALA A 111 -9.37 5.76 3.58
CA ALA A 111 -8.12 5.00 3.53
C ALA A 111 -7.87 4.22 4.83
N ALA A 112 -7.12 3.13 4.72
CA ALA A 112 -6.71 2.30 5.85
C ALA A 112 -5.29 1.77 5.62
N TYR A 113 -4.54 1.50 6.68
CA TYR A 113 -3.25 0.83 6.55
C TYR A 113 -3.07 -0.22 7.64
N GLY A 114 -2.36 -1.29 7.28
CA GLY A 114 -2.07 -2.38 8.18
C GLY A 114 -0.93 -2.07 9.14
N ARG A 115 -0.96 -2.72 10.30
CA ARG A 115 0.11 -2.66 11.28
C ARG A 115 1.36 -3.36 10.76
N GLN A 116 2.50 -2.66 10.78
CA GLN A 116 3.79 -3.29 10.48
C GLN A 116 4.39 -3.90 11.74
N LEU A 117 4.77 -5.16 11.64
CA LEU A 117 5.46 -5.88 12.70
C LEU A 117 6.98 -5.86 12.45
N PRO A 118 7.81 -5.76 13.51
CA PRO A 118 9.24 -5.93 13.34
C PRO A 118 9.55 -7.36 12.91
N ARG A 119 10.53 -7.53 12.02
CA ARG A 119 11.06 -8.85 11.67
C ARG A 119 11.76 -9.46 12.89
N LEU A 120 11.82 -10.79 12.98
CA LEU A 120 12.52 -11.49 14.08
C LEU A 120 14.00 -11.08 14.16
N SER A 121 14.62 -10.73 13.03
CA SER A 121 16.00 -10.27 12.93
C SER A 121 16.15 -8.75 13.06
N ALA A 122 15.08 -8.01 13.36
CA ALA A 122 15.12 -6.55 13.42
C ALA A 122 16.02 -6.06 14.56
N HIS A 123 16.84 -5.04 14.28
CA HIS A 123 17.59 -4.33 15.31
C HIS A 123 16.66 -3.62 16.31
N PRO A 124 17.07 -3.42 17.57
CA PRO A 124 16.23 -2.81 18.61
C PRO A 124 15.61 -1.46 18.21
N ILE A 125 16.37 -0.61 17.49
CA ILE A 125 15.88 0.68 17.01
C ILE A 125 14.77 0.51 15.96
N GLU A 126 14.94 -0.41 15.01
CA GLU A 126 13.94 -0.73 13.99
C GLU A 126 12.67 -1.30 14.65
N ALA A 127 12.83 -2.26 15.56
CA ALA A 127 11.72 -2.85 16.29
C ALA A 127 10.96 -1.78 17.10
N HIS A 128 11.69 -0.89 17.80
CA HIS A 128 11.08 0.21 18.53
C HIS A 128 10.29 1.15 17.62
N ALA A 129 10.85 1.54 16.48
CA ALA A 129 10.16 2.42 15.52
C ALA A 129 8.85 1.81 15.01
N ARG A 130 8.83 0.51 14.72
CA ARG A 130 7.61 -0.19 14.31
C ARG A 130 6.58 -0.24 15.43
N LEU A 131 6.97 -0.66 16.63
CA LEU A 131 6.07 -0.75 17.79
C LEU A 131 5.51 0.62 18.21
N PHE A 132 6.30 1.68 18.09
CA PHE A 132 5.88 3.04 18.42
C PHE A 132 4.89 3.62 17.41
N ASN A 133 5.11 3.40 16.11
CA ASN A 133 4.27 3.97 15.06
C ASN A 133 3.02 3.14 14.75
N TYR A 134 3.03 1.84 15.08
CA TYR A 134 1.94 0.92 14.76
C TYR A 134 1.37 0.28 16.04
N PRO A 135 0.43 0.95 16.72
CA PRO A 135 -0.17 0.44 17.96
C PRO A 135 -0.96 -0.85 17.73
N LEU A 136 -1.19 -1.59 18.84
CA LEU A 136 -1.98 -2.85 18.81
C LEU A 136 -3.45 -2.61 18.49
N VAL A 137 -3.99 -1.48 18.95
CA VAL A 137 -5.41 -1.16 18.82
C VAL A 137 -5.61 -0.28 17.60
N SER A 138 -6.51 -0.71 16.72
CA SER A 138 -6.95 0.09 15.58
C SER A 138 -7.62 1.36 16.04
N ASN A 139 -7.42 2.45 15.30
CA ASN A 139 -8.10 3.71 15.54
C ASN A 139 -8.55 4.32 14.20
N ILE A 140 -9.62 5.09 14.28
CA ILE A 140 -10.12 5.91 13.16
C ILE A 140 -9.66 7.34 13.41
N ARG A 141 -9.18 7.98 12.35
CA ARG A 141 -8.78 9.37 12.33
C ARG A 141 -9.71 10.14 11.44
N SER A 142 -10.31 11.17 11.99
CA SER A 142 -11.13 12.14 11.28
C SER A 142 -10.54 13.54 11.47
N LYS A 143 -11.10 14.51 10.75
CA LYS A 143 -10.72 15.92 10.90
C LYS A 143 -10.83 16.40 12.34
N GLU A 144 -11.88 15.96 13.05
CA GLU A 144 -12.14 16.32 14.44
C GLU A 144 -11.11 15.67 15.38
N SER A 145 -10.85 14.37 15.21
CA SER A 145 -9.93 13.63 16.06
C SER A 145 -8.46 13.98 15.79
N ALA A 146 -8.14 14.54 14.62
CA ALA A 146 -6.77 14.93 14.24
C ALA A 146 -6.25 16.13 15.06
N THR A 147 -7.15 16.94 15.66
CA THR A 147 -6.76 18.09 16.45
C THR A 147 -5.88 17.67 17.64
N GLY A 148 -4.68 18.23 17.73
CA GLY A 148 -3.74 17.92 18.79
C GLY A 148 -2.85 16.69 18.56
N MET A 149 -3.10 15.88 17.48
CA MET A 149 -2.28 14.70 17.18
C MET A 149 -0.97 15.03 16.44
N GLY A 150 -0.85 16.25 15.90
CA GLY A 150 0.31 16.65 15.10
C GLY A 150 0.52 15.74 13.90
N PHE A 151 1.77 15.39 13.58
CA PHE A 151 2.09 14.53 12.44
C PHE A 151 1.44 13.14 12.50
N LYS A 152 1.13 12.62 13.70
CA LYS A 152 0.46 11.32 13.85
C LYS A 152 -0.94 11.29 13.22
N ALA A 153 -1.60 12.44 13.08
CA ALA A 153 -2.91 12.53 12.43
C ALA A 153 -2.86 12.06 10.96
N ILE A 154 -1.80 12.43 10.26
CA ILE A 154 -1.60 12.17 8.83
C ILE A 154 -0.59 11.04 8.55
N PHE A 155 -0.08 10.38 9.62
CA PHE A 155 0.83 9.25 9.42
C PHE A 155 0.10 8.12 8.68
N PHE A 156 0.67 7.69 7.57
CA PHE A 156 0.17 6.62 6.73
C PHE A 156 1.34 5.83 6.14
N SER A 157 1.12 4.60 5.68
CA SER A 157 2.18 3.81 5.07
C SER A 157 1.68 2.93 3.93
N ASN A 158 2.20 3.21 2.75
CA ASN A 158 1.96 2.42 1.54
C ASN A 158 2.73 1.09 1.49
N SER A 159 3.45 0.72 2.55
CA SER A 159 4.00 -0.65 2.64
C SER A 159 2.88 -1.69 2.81
N PHE A 160 1.75 -1.29 3.40
CA PHE A 160 0.50 -2.05 3.42
C PHE A 160 -0.64 -1.05 3.64
N GLY A 161 -0.96 -0.30 2.60
CA GLY A 161 -1.97 0.75 2.61
C GLY A 161 -3.08 0.48 1.60
N ALA A 162 -4.29 0.89 1.90
CA ALA A 162 -5.46 0.74 1.05
C ALA A 162 -6.25 2.05 0.96
N TYR A 163 -6.84 2.30 -0.18
CA TYR A 163 -7.62 3.51 -0.45
C TYR A 163 -8.93 3.14 -1.13
N ARG A 164 -10.05 3.69 -0.66
CA ARG A 164 -11.28 3.72 -1.44
C ARG A 164 -11.01 4.52 -2.71
N LYS A 165 -11.23 3.91 -3.88
CA LYS A 165 -10.84 4.49 -5.18
C LYS A 165 -11.43 5.90 -5.37
N VAL A 166 -12.72 6.07 -5.12
CA VAL A 166 -13.39 7.36 -5.26
C VAL A 166 -12.86 8.42 -4.28
N ALA A 167 -12.51 8.04 -3.06
CA ALA A 167 -11.96 8.97 -2.08
C ALA A 167 -10.53 9.41 -2.46
N LEU A 168 -9.71 8.49 -2.97
CA LEU A 168 -8.38 8.81 -3.49
C LEU A 168 -8.47 9.81 -4.66
N GLU A 169 -9.42 9.62 -5.57
CA GLU A 169 -9.67 10.53 -6.69
C GLU A 169 -10.13 11.90 -6.23
N GLN A 170 -11.06 11.97 -5.29
CA GLN A 170 -11.53 13.22 -4.68
C GLN A 170 -10.41 13.98 -3.96
N ALA A 171 -9.47 13.26 -3.34
CA ALA A 171 -8.28 13.84 -2.72
C ALA A 171 -7.23 14.31 -3.75
N GLY A 172 -7.49 14.15 -5.06
CA GLY A 172 -6.59 14.54 -6.14
C GLY A 172 -5.46 13.55 -6.40
N GLY A 173 -5.57 12.31 -5.91
CA GLY A 173 -4.61 11.24 -6.11
C GLY A 173 -3.25 11.47 -5.45
N PHE A 174 -2.29 10.64 -5.84
CA PHE A 174 -0.90 10.78 -5.36
C PHE A 174 -0.17 11.93 -6.08
N PRO A 175 0.66 12.71 -5.36
CA PRO A 175 1.51 13.74 -5.97
C PRO A 175 2.55 13.09 -6.90
N ARG A 176 2.42 13.30 -8.21
CA ARG A 176 3.17 12.55 -9.23
C ARG A 176 4.69 12.73 -9.13
N GLU A 177 5.14 13.93 -8.77
CA GLU A 177 6.58 14.28 -8.70
C GLU A 177 7.21 13.89 -7.35
N SER A 178 6.43 13.31 -6.43
CA SER A 178 6.93 13.00 -5.09
C SER A 178 7.81 11.75 -5.11
N ASN A 179 8.99 11.88 -4.50
CA ASN A 179 9.91 10.77 -4.22
C ASN A 179 9.82 10.27 -2.78
N PHE A 180 9.01 10.92 -1.92
CA PHE A 180 8.85 10.54 -0.52
C PHE A 180 7.60 11.20 0.08
N GLY A 181 6.88 10.49 0.98
CA GLY A 181 5.77 11.02 1.75
C GLY A 181 4.48 11.25 0.97
N GLU A 182 4.34 10.64 -0.20
CA GLU A 182 3.14 10.71 -1.02
C GLU A 182 1.90 10.17 -0.32
N ASP A 183 2.07 9.17 0.55
CA ASP A 183 1.05 8.60 1.41
C ASP A 183 0.56 9.59 2.48
N THR A 184 1.48 10.27 3.13
CA THR A 184 1.19 11.33 4.10
C THR A 184 0.41 12.50 3.47
N VAL A 185 0.78 12.88 2.23
CA VAL A 185 0.09 13.94 1.48
C VAL A 185 -1.36 13.53 1.20
N VAL A 186 -1.57 12.29 0.72
CA VAL A 186 -2.93 11.79 0.47
C VAL A 186 -3.73 11.68 1.77
N ALA A 187 -3.14 11.17 2.85
CA ALA A 187 -3.81 11.10 4.15
C ALA A 187 -4.24 12.50 4.67
N ALA A 188 -3.37 13.50 4.51
CA ALA A 188 -3.71 14.88 4.88
C ALA A 188 -4.88 15.43 4.05
N ARG A 189 -4.91 15.18 2.74
CA ARG A 189 -6.00 15.63 1.86
C ARG A 189 -7.31 14.92 2.17
N LEU A 190 -7.28 13.62 2.45
CA LEU A 190 -8.46 12.86 2.87
C LEU A 190 -9.07 13.42 4.15
N LEU A 191 -8.25 13.75 5.17
CA LEU A 191 -8.72 14.39 6.39
C LEU A 191 -9.31 15.81 6.17
N GLN A 192 -8.93 16.49 5.09
CA GLN A 192 -9.49 17.81 4.77
C GLN A 192 -10.88 17.75 4.14
N ILE A 193 -11.13 16.71 3.35
CA ILE A 193 -12.41 16.56 2.64
C ILE A 193 -13.47 15.83 3.46
N GLY A 194 -13.14 15.25 4.58
CA GLY A 194 -14.06 14.61 5.54
C GLY A 194 -13.78 13.14 5.70
#